data_9ad9b0d02162809b2aa4a18ce6a9392b
#
_entry.id   9ad9b0d02162809b2aa4a18ce6a9392b
#
_cell.length_a   1.000
_cell.length_b   1.000
_cell.length_c   1.000
_cell.angle_alpha   90.00
_cell.angle_beta   90.00
_cell.angle_gamma   90.00
#
_symmetry.space_group_name_H-M   'P 1'
#
loop_
_entity.id
_entity.type
_entity.pdbx_description
1 polymer ?
#
loop_
_entity_poly.entity_id
_entity_poly.type
_entity_poly.pdbx_seq_one_letter_code
_entity_poly.pdbx_strand_id
1 'polypeptide(L)'
;MPLQLDDLAALDAPAPEASGLPLMLAIDTIDEDPDQPRQEFDADALQELADTIRERGVRQPVSVRSNPQCAGRWILNFGARRLRAARLAGLAQIPAFIDTTADHYDQVIENEQREGLRPLEMALFVSKRLNLGESQAEIARRLGKSRQWVTLATAMIEPPDWLLELYRQGRCRGMRELYELRRLHTEQPRTVGTWVSKQDAISREAVAALRAELAGAASDPAQGHAPPAETAAEARSGDVDESGPSNPTAARPERR
;
A
#
# COMPACT_ATOMS: atom_id res chain seq x y z
N MET A 1 -5.23 -49.48 10.72
CA MET A 1 -4.57 -49.43 12.05
C MET A 1 -5.60 -48.92 13.02
N PRO A 2 -5.87 -49.59 14.16
CA PRO A 2 -6.80 -49.08 15.16
C PRO A 2 -6.13 -47.88 15.88
N LEU A 3 -6.88 -46.79 16.02
CA LEU A 3 -6.51 -45.63 16.83
C LEU A 3 -6.30 -46.09 18.27
N GLN A 4 -5.14 -45.80 18.83
CA GLN A 4 -4.85 -46.13 20.23
C GLN A 4 -5.46 -45.04 21.14
N LEU A 5 -5.91 -45.46 22.33
CA LEU A 5 -6.53 -44.59 23.34
C LEU A 5 -5.61 -43.43 23.77
N ASP A 6 -4.30 -43.59 23.62
CA ASP A 6 -3.32 -42.53 23.89
C ASP A 6 -3.38 -41.37 22.90
N ASP A 7 -3.86 -41.59 21.65
CA ASP A 7 -4.04 -40.50 20.66
C ASP A 7 -5.23 -39.59 21.01
N LEU A 8 -6.20 -40.11 21.79
CA LEU A 8 -7.36 -39.32 22.25
C LEU A 8 -7.02 -38.43 23.45
N ALA A 9 -6.06 -38.83 24.29
CA ALA A 9 -5.61 -38.01 25.41
C ALA A 9 -4.82 -36.77 24.95
N ALA A 10 -4.21 -36.79 23.76
CA ALA A 10 -3.53 -35.64 23.16
C ALA A 10 -4.51 -34.58 22.62
N LEU A 11 -5.78 -34.98 22.35
CA LEU A 11 -6.83 -34.06 21.88
C LEU A 11 -7.49 -33.28 23.02
N ASP A 12 -7.39 -33.78 24.27
CA ASP A 12 -7.99 -33.18 25.47
C ASP A 12 -6.99 -32.37 26.31
N ALA A 13 -5.73 -32.23 25.84
CA ALA A 13 -4.77 -31.34 26.50
C ALA A 13 -5.28 -29.90 26.37
N PRO A 14 -5.58 -29.22 27.49
CA PRO A 14 -5.98 -27.82 27.43
C PRO A 14 -4.89 -27.05 26.70
N ALA A 15 -5.30 -26.18 25.75
CA ALA A 15 -4.39 -25.25 25.10
C ALA A 15 -3.61 -24.54 26.22
N PRO A 16 -2.26 -24.41 26.12
CA PRO A 16 -1.47 -23.77 27.16
C PRO A 16 -2.03 -22.37 27.37
N GLU A 17 -2.58 -22.14 28.57
CA GLU A 17 -3.09 -20.82 28.95
C GLU A 17 -1.94 -19.81 28.85
N ALA A 18 -2.27 -18.58 28.45
CA ALA A 18 -1.33 -17.46 28.37
C ALA A 18 -0.78 -17.13 29.77
N SER A 19 0.22 -17.88 30.18
CA SER A 19 0.83 -17.80 31.53
C SER A 19 1.72 -16.57 31.73
N GLY A 20 1.80 -15.68 30.75
CA GLY A 20 2.67 -14.50 30.78
C GLY A 20 4.18 -14.82 30.71
N LEU A 21 4.56 -16.09 30.76
CA LEU A 21 5.93 -16.57 30.61
C LEU A 21 6.15 -17.15 29.20
N PRO A 22 7.32 -16.94 28.60
CA PRO A 22 7.62 -17.53 27.30
C PRO A 22 7.75 -19.06 27.39
N LEU A 23 7.15 -19.76 26.45
CA LEU A 23 7.30 -21.19 26.27
C LEU A 23 8.41 -21.49 25.26
N MET A 24 9.13 -22.59 25.45
CA MET A 24 10.11 -23.07 24.46
C MET A 24 9.36 -23.93 23.43
N LEU A 25 9.23 -23.41 22.20
CA LEU A 25 8.57 -24.11 21.10
C LEU A 25 9.62 -24.64 20.10
N ALA A 26 9.35 -25.84 19.55
CA ALA A 26 10.16 -26.40 18.49
C ALA A 26 10.03 -25.51 17.23
N ILE A 27 11.18 -25.09 16.65
CA ILE A 27 11.21 -24.14 15.53
C ILE A 27 10.53 -24.68 14.27
N ASP A 28 10.57 -26.00 14.07
CA ASP A 28 9.93 -26.71 12.96
C ASP A 28 8.39 -26.72 13.04
N THR A 29 7.84 -26.50 14.24
CA THR A 29 6.37 -26.39 14.43
C THR A 29 5.84 -24.99 14.19
N ILE A 30 6.70 -23.98 13.96
CA ILE A 30 6.29 -22.60 13.76
C ILE A 30 6.32 -22.26 12.26
N ASP A 31 5.16 -21.97 11.70
CA ASP A 31 5.00 -21.49 10.34
C ASP A 31 5.05 -19.96 10.31
N GLU A 32 5.68 -19.40 9.28
CA GLU A 32 5.57 -17.96 9.03
C GLU A 32 4.17 -17.69 8.45
N ASP A 33 3.57 -16.58 8.88
CA ASP A 33 2.30 -16.16 8.32
C ASP A 33 2.51 -15.74 6.86
N PRO A 34 1.86 -16.40 5.87
CA PRO A 34 1.97 -16.03 4.46
C PRO A 34 1.52 -14.58 4.20
N ASP A 35 0.78 -14.03 5.13
CA ASP A 35 0.21 -12.69 5.07
C ASP A 35 1.08 -11.62 5.72
N GLN A 36 2.29 -12.00 6.17
CA GLN A 36 3.24 -11.05 6.74
C GLN A 36 3.58 -9.94 5.74
N PRO A 37 3.43 -8.67 6.11
CA PRO A 37 3.70 -7.54 5.22
C PRO A 37 5.19 -7.44 4.84
N ARG A 38 6.09 -7.89 5.71
CA ARG A 38 7.54 -7.84 5.47
C ARG A 38 8.05 -9.17 4.94
N GLN A 39 8.36 -9.21 3.64
CA GLN A 39 8.89 -10.40 2.96
C GLN A 39 10.40 -10.33 2.68
N GLU A 40 10.96 -9.12 2.54
CA GLU A 40 12.36 -8.90 2.23
C GLU A 40 13.18 -8.62 3.49
N PHE A 41 14.26 -9.39 3.66
CA PHE A 41 15.23 -9.23 4.74
C PHE A 41 16.62 -9.14 4.14
N ASP A 42 17.42 -8.21 4.65
CA ASP A 42 18.83 -8.11 4.33
C ASP A 42 19.55 -9.38 4.80
N ALA A 43 20.22 -10.06 3.88
CA ALA A 43 20.87 -11.35 4.16
C ALA A 43 22.03 -11.19 5.13
N ASP A 44 22.85 -10.14 5.00
CA ASP A 44 24.01 -9.89 5.85
C ASP A 44 23.57 -9.57 7.28
N ALA A 45 22.58 -8.68 7.43
CA ALA A 45 22.02 -8.36 8.74
C ALA A 45 21.27 -9.54 9.39
N LEU A 46 20.75 -10.49 8.60
CA LEU A 46 20.16 -11.71 9.13
C LEU A 46 21.23 -12.69 9.61
N GLN A 47 22.35 -12.80 8.89
CA GLN A 47 23.47 -13.63 9.27
C GLN A 47 24.15 -13.14 10.56
N GLU A 48 24.40 -11.83 10.69
CA GLU A 48 24.90 -11.22 11.93
C GLU A 48 24.01 -11.53 13.14
N LEU A 49 22.71 -11.46 12.94
CA LEU A 49 21.75 -11.83 13.99
C LEU A 49 21.81 -13.31 14.33
N ALA A 50 21.97 -14.20 13.33
CA ALA A 50 22.10 -15.63 13.53
C ALA A 50 23.36 -15.98 14.34
N ASP A 51 24.48 -15.32 14.06
CA ASP A 51 25.73 -15.51 14.80
C ASP A 51 25.57 -15.05 16.26
N THR A 52 24.93 -13.90 16.48
CA THR A 52 24.59 -13.44 17.83
C THR A 52 23.68 -14.41 18.58
N ILE A 53 22.68 -14.96 17.90
CA ILE A 53 21.75 -15.95 18.48
C ILE A 53 22.46 -17.27 18.78
N ARG A 54 23.43 -17.70 17.98
CA ARG A 54 24.24 -18.91 18.24
C ARG A 54 25.05 -18.78 19.51
N GLU A 55 25.60 -17.59 19.78
CA GLU A 55 26.42 -17.34 20.96
C GLU A 55 25.61 -17.10 22.24
N ARG A 56 24.50 -16.38 22.13
CA ARG A 56 23.77 -15.82 23.29
C ARG A 56 22.33 -16.29 23.45
N GLY A 57 21.86 -17.12 22.52
CA GLY A 57 20.45 -17.53 22.44
C GLY A 57 19.51 -16.39 22.02
N VAL A 58 18.25 -16.72 21.89
CA VAL A 58 17.18 -15.76 21.60
C VAL A 58 16.73 -15.08 22.89
N ARG A 59 17.08 -13.83 23.09
CA ARG A 59 16.77 -13.07 24.30
C ARG A 59 15.35 -12.53 24.35
N GLN A 60 14.80 -12.18 23.20
CA GLN A 60 13.43 -11.67 23.08
C GLN A 60 12.56 -12.73 22.44
N PRO A 61 11.53 -13.25 23.13
CA PRO A 61 10.62 -14.24 22.59
C PRO A 61 9.93 -13.79 21.31
N VAL A 62 9.55 -14.73 20.46
CA VAL A 62 8.62 -14.48 19.34
C VAL A 62 7.18 -14.55 19.83
N SER A 63 6.23 -13.99 19.09
CA SER A 63 4.79 -14.14 19.38
C SER A 63 4.18 -15.06 18.34
N VAL A 64 3.38 -16.01 18.81
CA VAL A 64 2.73 -17.03 17.96
C VAL A 64 1.26 -17.19 18.36
N ARG A 65 0.45 -17.70 17.41
CA ARG A 65 -0.92 -18.19 17.64
C ARG A 65 -1.05 -19.63 17.16
N SER A 66 -2.02 -20.34 17.68
CA SER A 66 -2.32 -21.70 17.20
C SER A 66 -2.71 -21.67 15.73
N ASN A 67 -2.24 -22.66 14.96
CA ASN A 67 -2.66 -22.81 13.57
C ASN A 67 -4.04 -23.49 13.54
N PRO A 68 -5.12 -22.82 13.08
CA PRO A 68 -6.45 -23.41 13.06
C PRO A 68 -6.61 -24.55 12.05
N GLN A 69 -5.68 -24.69 11.10
CA GLN A 69 -5.71 -25.70 10.06
C GLN A 69 -4.87 -26.94 10.41
N CYS A 70 -3.94 -26.83 11.37
CA CYS A 70 -3.03 -27.90 11.76
C CYS A 70 -2.83 -27.92 13.26
N ALA A 71 -3.45 -28.88 13.96
CA ALA A 71 -3.24 -29.05 15.39
C ALA A 71 -1.76 -29.29 15.72
N GLY A 72 -1.26 -28.69 16.78
CA GLY A 72 0.14 -28.79 17.20
C GLY A 72 1.13 -27.91 16.42
N ARG A 73 0.66 -27.11 15.45
CA ARG A 73 1.47 -26.12 14.75
C ARG A 73 1.08 -24.70 15.15
N TRP A 74 2.01 -23.80 14.98
CA TRP A 74 1.89 -22.40 15.35
C TRP A 74 2.08 -21.52 14.14
N ILE A 75 1.38 -20.39 14.11
CA ILE A 75 1.59 -19.31 13.13
C ILE A 75 2.28 -18.16 13.83
N LEU A 76 3.37 -17.68 13.25
CA LEU A 76 4.12 -16.56 13.78
C LEU A 76 3.35 -15.25 13.64
N ASN A 77 3.09 -14.56 14.77
CA ASN A 77 2.55 -13.21 14.77
C ASN A 77 3.68 -12.17 14.61
N PHE A 78 4.71 -12.26 15.48
CA PHE A 78 5.82 -11.29 15.51
C PHE A 78 7.16 -12.00 15.69
N GLY A 79 8.21 -11.41 15.09
CA GLY A 79 9.58 -11.86 15.27
C GLY A 79 10.15 -12.69 14.11
N ALA A 80 9.72 -12.47 12.87
CA ALA A 80 10.16 -13.21 11.68
C ALA A 80 11.70 -13.21 11.52
N ARG A 81 12.38 -12.08 11.73
CA ARG A 81 13.86 -12.03 11.71
C ARG A 81 14.48 -12.96 12.75
N ARG A 82 13.92 -12.98 13.97
CA ARG A 82 14.42 -13.84 15.05
C ARG A 82 14.21 -15.32 14.75
N LEU A 83 13.04 -15.68 14.23
CA LEU A 83 12.74 -17.06 13.84
C LEU A 83 13.68 -17.54 12.71
N ARG A 84 13.87 -16.72 11.65
CA ARG A 84 14.77 -17.04 10.55
C ARG A 84 16.23 -17.13 11.01
N ALA A 85 16.68 -16.18 11.81
CA ALA A 85 18.03 -16.20 12.38
C ALA A 85 18.26 -17.38 13.32
N ALA A 86 17.26 -17.80 14.12
CA ALA A 86 17.32 -18.98 14.96
C ALA A 86 17.42 -20.27 14.13
N ARG A 87 16.71 -20.36 12.99
CA ARG A 87 16.86 -21.46 12.01
C ARG A 87 18.28 -21.50 11.43
N LEU A 88 18.81 -20.35 10.99
CA LEU A 88 20.20 -20.23 10.49
C LEU A 88 21.26 -20.55 11.56
N ALA A 89 20.97 -20.22 12.82
CA ALA A 89 21.83 -20.58 13.96
C ALA A 89 21.78 -22.06 14.32
N GLY A 90 20.84 -22.84 13.77
CA GLY A 90 20.67 -24.28 14.05
C GLY A 90 20.02 -24.59 15.38
N LEU A 91 19.22 -23.67 15.95
CA LEU A 91 18.52 -23.92 17.19
C LEU A 91 17.32 -24.86 16.96
N ALA A 92 17.10 -25.81 17.88
CA ALA A 92 15.95 -26.69 17.85
C ALA A 92 14.67 -26.02 18.38
N GLN A 93 14.82 -25.10 19.33
CA GLN A 93 13.70 -24.46 20.01
C GLN A 93 13.92 -22.94 20.11
N ILE A 94 12.82 -22.20 20.23
CA ILE A 94 12.82 -20.74 20.39
C ILE A 94 11.83 -20.33 21.48
N PRO A 95 12.16 -19.35 22.34
CA PRO A 95 11.18 -18.83 23.29
C PRO A 95 10.06 -18.08 22.56
N ALA A 96 8.81 -18.37 22.92
CA ALA A 96 7.63 -17.82 22.30
C ALA A 96 6.54 -17.48 23.32
N PHE A 97 5.82 -16.39 23.08
CA PHE A 97 4.56 -16.09 23.75
C PHE A 97 3.40 -16.55 22.88
N ILE A 98 2.41 -17.19 23.48
CA ILE A 98 1.15 -17.49 22.81
C ILE A 98 0.27 -16.24 22.92
N ASP A 99 -0.05 -15.65 21.79
CA ASP A 99 -0.90 -14.47 21.67
C ASP A 99 -1.98 -14.74 20.63
N THR A 100 -3.16 -15.07 21.13
CA THR A 100 -4.35 -15.37 20.31
C THR A 100 -5.11 -14.11 19.90
N THR A 101 -4.74 -12.95 20.47
CA THR A 101 -5.41 -11.67 20.21
C THR A 101 -4.76 -10.88 19.09
N ALA A 102 -3.49 -11.17 18.78
CA ALA A 102 -2.77 -10.50 17.71
C ALA A 102 -3.43 -10.78 16.35
N ASP A 103 -3.79 -9.72 15.66
CA ASP A 103 -4.31 -9.79 14.30
C ASP A 103 -3.30 -9.22 13.28
N HIS A 104 -3.66 -9.29 12.00
CA HIS A 104 -2.82 -8.76 10.92
C HIS A 104 -2.62 -7.24 11.00
N TYR A 105 -3.54 -6.52 11.64
CA TYR A 105 -3.40 -5.08 11.85
C TYR A 105 -2.34 -4.78 12.91
N ASP A 106 -2.30 -5.57 13.99
CA ASP A 106 -1.28 -5.43 15.03
C ASP A 106 0.12 -5.64 14.47
N GLN A 107 0.27 -6.62 13.56
CA GLN A 107 1.54 -6.87 12.85
C GLN A 107 1.98 -5.66 12.02
N VAL A 108 1.05 -5.06 11.28
CA VAL A 108 1.32 -3.89 10.44
C VAL A 108 1.67 -2.68 11.30
N ILE A 109 0.92 -2.45 12.38
CA ILE A 109 1.14 -1.33 13.30
C ILE A 109 2.51 -1.45 13.99
N GLU A 110 2.86 -2.65 14.48
CA GLU A 110 4.16 -2.89 15.11
C GLU A 110 5.32 -2.65 14.11
N ASN A 111 5.23 -3.20 12.91
CA ASN A 111 6.26 -3.03 11.89
C ASN A 111 6.41 -1.56 11.46
N GLU A 112 5.29 -0.84 11.33
CA GLU A 112 5.31 0.58 10.97
C GLU A 112 5.94 1.45 12.07
N GLN A 113 5.69 1.13 13.34
CA GLN A 113 6.27 1.86 14.47
C GLN A 113 7.77 1.66 14.61
N ARG A 114 8.30 0.49 14.23
CA ARG A 114 9.72 0.18 14.39
C ARG A 114 10.60 0.72 13.28
N GLU A 115 10.22 0.53 12.03
CA GLU A 115 11.11 0.80 10.89
C GLU A 115 10.43 1.62 9.77
N GLY A 116 9.14 1.92 9.91
CA GLY A 116 8.31 2.47 8.83
C GLY A 116 8.06 1.43 7.73
N LEU A 117 6.80 1.09 7.47
CA LEU A 117 6.46 0.20 6.37
C LEU A 117 6.76 0.85 5.02
N ARG A 118 7.36 0.08 4.12
CA ARG A 118 7.60 0.54 2.75
C ARG A 118 6.26 0.70 2.01
N PRO A 119 6.15 1.68 1.11
CA PRO A 119 4.94 1.91 0.32
C PRO A 119 4.35 0.66 -0.34
N LEU A 120 5.19 -0.24 -0.84
CA LEU A 120 4.76 -1.49 -1.48
C LEU A 120 4.17 -2.48 -0.46
N GLU A 121 4.79 -2.65 0.70
CA GLU A 121 4.30 -3.53 1.77
C GLU A 121 2.94 -3.08 2.27
N MET A 122 2.78 -1.77 2.45
CA MET A 122 1.51 -1.17 2.84
C MET A 122 0.43 -1.34 1.77
N ALA A 123 0.79 -1.16 0.51
CA ALA A 123 -0.13 -1.37 -0.61
C ALA A 123 -0.63 -2.82 -0.68
N LEU A 124 0.25 -3.80 -0.49
CA LEU A 124 -0.10 -5.22 -0.46
C LEU A 124 -1.07 -5.53 0.68
N PHE A 125 -0.81 -5.00 1.88
CA PHE A 125 -1.71 -5.15 3.01
C PHE A 125 -3.09 -4.53 2.73
N VAL A 126 -3.12 -3.27 2.27
CA VAL A 126 -4.37 -2.56 1.94
C VAL A 126 -5.14 -3.30 0.84
N SER A 127 -4.47 -3.74 -0.21
CA SER A 127 -5.07 -4.52 -1.31
C SER A 127 -5.77 -5.78 -0.78
N LYS A 128 -5.08 -6.53 0.08
CA LYS A 128 -5.62 -7.75 0.67
C LYS A 128 -6.88 -7.47 1.49
N ARG A 129 -6.87 -6.41 2.33
CA ARG A 129 -8.04 -6.05 3.15
C ARG A 129 -9.23 -5.60 2.31
N LEU A 130 -8.97 -4.84 1.23
CA LEU A 130 -10.00 -4.46 0.26
C LEU A 130 -10.61 -5.69 -0.42
N ASN A 131 -9.79 -6.67 -0.81
CA ASN A 131 -10.26 -7.93 -1.43
C ASN A 131 -11.10 -8.78 -0.46
N LEU A 132 -10.89 -8.64 0.85
CA LEU A 132 -11.71 -9.26 1.89
C LEU A 132 -13.01 -8.48 2.16
N GLY A 133 -13.28 -7.39 1.41
CA GLY A 133 -14.50 -6.60 1.49
C GLY A 133 -14.45 -5.47 2.52
N GLU A 134 -13.31 -5.20 3.17
CA GLU A 134 -13.19 -4.08 4.09
C GLU A 134 -13.13 -2.75 3.33
N SER A 135 -13.80 -1.73 3.84
CA SER A 135 -13.74 -0.39 3.25
C SER A 135 -12.43 0.33 3.63
N GLN A 136 -12.00 1.30 2.80
CA GLN A 136 -10.84 2.15 3.12
C GLN A 136 -11.00 2.88 4.46
N ALA A 137 -12.23 3.24 4.84
CA ALA A 137 -12.52 3.90 6.10
C ALA A 137 -12.30 2.96 7.29
N GLU A 138 -12.72 1.70 7.17
CA GLU A 138 -12.51 0.68 8.19
C GLU A 138 -11.02 0.34 8.34
N ILE A 139 -10.32 0.14 7.22
CA ILE A 139 -8.87 -0.09 7.22
C ILE A 139 -8.14 1.07 7.91
N ALA A 140 -8.49 2.32 7.57
CA ALA A 140 -7.90 3.50 8.18
C ALA A 140 -8.13 3.54 9.71
N ARG A 141 -9.36 3.27 10.14
CA ARG A 141 -9.73 3.23 11.56
C ARG A 141 -8.92 2.19 12.32
N ARG A 142 -8.81 0.97 11.80
CA ARG A 142 -8.07 -0.14 12.44
C ARG A 142 -6.56 0.10 12.47
N LEU A 143 -5.99 0.76 11.45
CA LEU A 143 -4.58 1.16 11.42
C LEU A 143 -4.27 2.40 12.28
N GLY A 144 -5.27 3.10 12.81
CA GLY A 144 -5.07 4.39 13.47
C GLY A 144 -4.58 5.48 12.53
N LYS A 145 -4.88 5.38 11.21
CA LYS A 145 -4.44 6.32 10.17
C LYS A 145 -5.64 7.10 9.59
N SER A 146 -5.36 8.17 8.87
CA SER A 146 -6.39 8.89 8.13
C SER A 146 -6.82 8.09 6.88
N ARG A 147 -8.08 8.30 6.42
CA ARG A 147 -8.56 7.73 5.15
C ARG A 147 -7.67 8.15 3.97
N GLN A 148 -7.22 9.41 3.97
CA GLN A 148 -6.31 9.93 2.95
C GLN A 148 -5.00 9.13 2.91
N TRP A 149 -4.48 8.73 4.07
CA TRP A 149 -3.26 7.91 4.14
C TRP A 149 -3.46 6.55 3.46
N VAL A 150 -4.60 5.89 3.71
CA VAL A 150 -4.95 4.62 3.02
C VAL A 150 -5.09 4.84 1.51
N THR A 151 -5.73 5.95 1.09
CA THR A 151 -5.82 6.30 -0.33
C THR A 151 -4.43 6.44 -0.98
N LEU A 152 -3.46 7.08 -0.30
CA LEU A 152 -2.09 7.19 -0.82
C LEU A 152 -1.43 5.81 -1.00
N ALA A 153 -1.68 4.88 -0.09
CA ALA A 153 -1.14 3.52 -0.19
C ALA A 153 -1.66 2.78 -1.44
N THR A 154 -2.87 3.09 -1.92
CA THR A 154 -3.42 2.44 -3.12
C THR A 154 -2.62 2.73 -4.40
N ALA A 155 -1.74 3.73 -4.40
CA ALA A 155 -0.87 4.02 -5.55
C ALA A 155 0.02 2.85 -5.95
N MET A 156 0.41 2.03 -4.97
CA MET A 156 1.30 0.88 -5.16
C MET A 156 0.53 -0.46 -5.18
N ILE A 157 -0.81 -0.43 -5.25
CA ILE A 157 -1.61 -1.60 -5.59
C ILE A 157 -1.56 -1.77 -7.11
N GLU A 158 -1.00 -2.90 -7.58
CA GLU A 158 -0.79 -3.16 -9.01
C GLU A 158 -0.17 -1.94 -9.72
N PRO A 159 1.04 -1.51 -9.29
CA PRO A 159 1.65 -0.32 -9.86
C PRO A 159 2.06 -0.62 -11.30
N PRO A 160 1.93 0.34 -12.23
CA PRO A 160 2.49 0.19 -13.57
C PRO A 160 4.01 0.06 -13.49
N ASP A 161 4.60 -0.67 -14.46
CA ASP A 161 6.03 -1.04 -14.46
C ASP A 161 6.96 0.16 -14.27
N TRP A 162 6.69 1.29 -14.93
CA TRP A 162 7.51 2.50 -14.81
C TRP A 162 7.53 3.06 -13.37
N LEU A 163 6.39 2.96 -12.64
CA LEU A 163 6.29 3.44 -11.26
C LEU A 163 7.00 2.50 -10.30
N LEU A 164 6.85 1.20 -10.52
CA LEU A 164 7.52 0.16 -9.75
C LEU A 164 9.05 0.25 -9.90
N GLU A 165 9.52 0.46 -11.14
CA GLU A 165 10.94 0.63 -11.43
C GLU A 165 11.51 1.89 -10.78
N LEU A 166 10.80 3.02 -10.87
CA LEU A 166 11.14 4.26 -10.19
C LEU A 166 11.32 4.08 -8.68
N TYR A 167 10.41 3.30 -8.07
CA TYR A 167 10.46 2.97 -6.65
C TYR A 167 11.65 2.05 -6.32
N ARG A 168 11.86 0.98 -7.11
CA ARG A 168 12.96 0.01 -6.91
C ARG A 168 14.33 0.66 -7.04
N GLN A 169 14.51 1.57 -7.97
CA GLN A 169 15.73 2.38 -8.14
C GLN A 169 15.94 3.39 -6.99
N GLY A 170 14.97 3.54 -6.10
CA GLY A 170 15.05 4.48 -4.98
C GLY A 170 14.92 5.95 -5.38
N ARG A 171 14.57 6.25 -6.64
CA ARG A 171 14.39 7.60 -7.17
C ARG A 171 13.17 8.32 -6.59
N CYS A 172 12.15 7.57 -6.19
CA CYS A 172 10.98 8.06 -5.47
C CYS A 172 10.56 7.04 -4.41
N ARG A 173 10.56 7.43 -3.14
CA ARG A 173 10.20 6.54 -2.02
C ARG A 173 8.97 7.04 -1.24
N GLY A 174 8.56 8.27 -1.43
CA GLY A 174 7.43 8.87 -0.73
C GLY A 174 6.09 8.39 -1.29
N MET A 175 5.20 7.93 -0.39
CA MET A 175 3.90 7.39 -0.77
C MET A 175 3.01 8.46 -1.47
N ARG A 176 3.11 9.72 -1.02
CA ARG A 176 2.37 10.84 -1.62
C ARG A 176 2.88 11.16 -3.01
N GLU A 177 4.19 11.20 -3.20
CA GLU A 177 4.85 11.47 -4.47
C GLU A 177 4.50 10.39 -5.51
N LEU A 178 4.56 9.12 -5.12
CA LEU A 178 4.16 7.99 -5.97
C LEU A 178 2.68 8.07 -6.38
N TYR A 179 1.80 8.43 -5.44
CA TYR A 179 0.37 8.62 -5.72
C TYR A 179 0.12 9.77 -6.71
N GLU A 180 0.72 10.94 -6.47
CA GLU A 180 0.57 12.10 -7.35
C GLU A 180 1.14 11.82 -8.74
N LEU A 181 2.31 11.18 -8.85
CA LEU A 181 2.90 10.80 -10.14
C LEU A 181 1.99 9.85 -10.92
N ARG A 182 1.43 8.82 -10.25
CA ARG A 182 0.49 7.89 -10.90
C ARG A 182 -0.73 8.63 -11.42
N ARG A 183 -1.30 9.53 -10.63
CA ARG A 183 -2.45 10.35 -11.01
C ARG A 183 -2.13 11.25 -12.20
N LEU A 184 -1.06 12.04 -12.12
CA LEU A 184 -0.64 12.94 -13.20
C LEU A 184 -0.30 12.18 -14.49
N HIS A 185 0.31 11.00 -14.37
CA HIS A 185 0.60 10.15 -15.53
C HIS A 185 -0.68 9.61 -16.19
N THR A 186 -1.72 9.33 -15.43
CA THR A 186 -3.03 8.92 -15.98
C THR A 186 -3.64 10.04 -16.83
N GLU A 187 -3.47 11.30 -16.40
CA GLU A 187 -3.99 12.47 -17.09
C GLU A 187 -3.12 12.85 -18.30
N GLN A 188 -1.78 12.80 -18.17
CA GLN A 188 -0.82 13.24 -19.18
C GLN A 188 0.40 12.30 -19.31
N PRO A 189 0.22 11.09 -19.88
CA PRO A 189 1.24 10.04 -19.85
C PRO A 189 2.57 10.43 -20.50
N ARG A 190 2.51 11.09 -21.67
CA ARG A 190 3.71 11.49 -22.42
C ARG A 190 4.54 12.55 -21.70
N THR A 191 3.88 13.56 -21.18
CA THR A 191 4.55 14.69 -20.48
C THR A 191 5.20 14.22 -19.21
N VAL A 192 4.44 13.48 -18.37
CA VAL A 192 4.94 12.94 -17.11
C VAL A 192 6.04 11.91 -17.34
N GLY A 193 5.89 10.99 -18.31
CA GLY A 193 6.92 10.01 -18.67
C GLY A 193 8.24 10.68 -19.09
N THR A 194 8.19 11.72 -19.94
CA THR A 194 9.36 12.50 -20.35
C THR A 194 9.99 13.25 -19.18
N TRP A 195 9.15 13.79 -18.28
CA TRP A 195 9.64 14.47 -17.09
C TRP A 195 10.34 13.51 -16.13
N VAL A 196 9.71 12.35 -15.83
CA VAL A 196 10.28 11.30 -14.95
C VAL A 196 11.62 10.80 -15.48
N SER A 197 11.78 10.64 -16.80
CA SER A 197 13.03 10.14 -17.38
C SER A 197 14.24 11.08 -17.16
N LYS A 198 13.99 12.38 -16.93
CA LYS A 198 15.01 13.41 -16.71
C LYS A 198 15.39 13.62 -15.23
N GLN A 199 14.68 12.98 -14.31
CA GLN A 199 14.92 13.17 -12.87
C GLN A 199 15.74 12.02 -12.30
N ASP A 200 16.85 12.31 -11.64
CA ASP A 200 17.62 11.30 -10.90
C ASP A 200 16.98 10.96 -9.55
N ALA A 201 16.39 11.95 -8.90
CA ALA A 201 15.63 11.80 -7.66
C ALA A 201 14.39 12.71 -7.69
N ILE A 202 13.28 12.20 -7.18
CA ILE A 202 11.99 12.90 -7.20
C ILE A 202 11.60 13.26 -5.78
N SER A 203 11.63 14.58 -5.51
CA SER A 203 11.21 15.15 -4.24
C SER A 203 9.75 15.60 -4.29
N ARG A 204 9.21 15.92 -3.12
CA ARG A 204 7.86 16.48 -2.97
C ARG A 204 7.71 17.81 -3.71
N GLU A 205 8.73 18.67 -3.64
CA GLU A 205 8.77 19.96 -4.30
C GLU A 205 8.78 19.82 -5.82
N ALA A 206 9.54 18.82 -6.35
CA ALA A 206 9.61 18.56 -7.78
C ALA A 206 8.25 18.09 -8.34
N VAL A 207 7.53 17.23 -7.61
CA VAL A 207 6.18 16.79 -8.00
C VAL A 207 5.17 17.93 -7.91
N ALA A 208 5.29 18.80 -6.89
CA ALA A 208 4.43 19.98 -6.77
C ALA A 208 4.64 20.97 -7.91
N ALA A 209 5.90 21.20 -8.32
CA ALA A 209 6.24 22.03 -9.48
C ALA A 209 5.68 21.46 -10.78
N LEU A 210 5.87 20.16 -11.03
CA LEU A 210 5.28 19.46 -12.19
C LEU A 210 3.76 19.64 -12.24
N ARG A 211 3.08 19.47 -11.10
CA ARG A 211 1.62 19.66 -11.03
C ARG A 211 1.21 21.08 -11.38
N ALA A 212 1.95 22.10 -10.90
CA ALA A 212 1.66 23.50 -11.19
C ALA A 212 1.88 23.81 -12.68
N GLU A 213 2.94 23.28 -13.29
CA GLU A 213 3.24 23.43 -14.72
C GLU A 213 2.13 22.82 -15.59
N LEU A 214 1.69 21.59 -15.27
CA LEU A 214 0.62 20.92 -16.00
C LEU A 214 -0.73 21.64 -15.86
N ALA A 215 -1.01 22.22 -14.69
CA ALA A 215 -2.22 23.02 -14.46
C ALA A 215 -2.17 24.36 -15.23
N GLY A 216 -1.02 25.01 -15.29
CA GLY A 216 -0.81 26.23 -16.06
C GLY A 216 -0.95 26.01 -17.57
N ALA A 217 -0.41 24.90 -18.08
CA ALA A 217 -0.51 24.52 -19.48
C ALA A 217 -1.96 24.20 -19.91
N ALA A 218 -2.81 23.72 -18.98
CA ALA A 218 -4.23 23.47 -19.23
C ALA A 218 -5.08 24.75 -19.22
N SER A 219 -4.53 25.86 -18.70
CA SER A 219 -5.25 27.14 -18.54
C SER A 219 -4.96 28.15 -19.66
N ASP A 220 -4.12 27.82 -20.65
CA ASP A 220 -3.79 28.70 -21.78
C ASP A 220 -4.43 28.16 -23.08
N PRO A 221 -5.66 28.56 -23.44
CA PRO A 221 -6.34 28.13 -24.67
C PRO A 221 -6.04 29.05 -25.87
N ALA A 222 -4.88 29.72 -25.92
CA ALA A 222 -4.59 30.70 -26.97
C ALA A 222 -3.21 30.51 -27.61
N GLN A 223 -3.06 29.47 -28.43
CA GLN A 223 -2.24 29.52 -29.65
C GLN A 223 -2.83 28.55 -30.67
N GLY A 224 -4.07 28.83 -31.06
CA GLY A 224 -4.69 28.28 -32.28
C GLY A 224 -4.24 29.11 -33.45
N HIS A 225 -3.59 28.45 -34.34
CA HIS A 225 -3.27 28.77 -35.73
C HIS A 225 -4.25 29.77 -36.37
N ALA A 226 -3.73 30.96 -36.74
CA ALA A 226 -4.38 31.85 -37.70
C ALA A 226 -4.14 31.26 -39.10
N PRO A 227 -5.15 31.07 -39.92
CA PRO A 227 -4.94 30.81 -41.36
C PRO A 227 -4.57 32.11 -42.09
N PRO A 228 -3.76 32.02 -43.17
CA PRO A 228 -3.31 33.20 -43.91
C PRO A 228 -4.47 33.86 -44.67
N ALA A 229 -4.48 35.18 -44.64
CA ALA A 229 -5.36 36.01 -45.44
C ALA A 229 -5.12 35.79 -46.94
N GLU A 230 -6.14 35.42 -47.68
CA GLU A 230 -6.19 35.58 -49.12
C GLU A 230 -7.23 36.66 -49.49
N THR A 231 -6.67 37.61 -50.19
CA THR A 231 -7.27 38.75 -50.84
C THR A 231 -8.20 38.35 -52.00
N ALA A 232 -9.39 39.00 -52.09
CA ALA A 232 -9.96 39.59 -53.34
C ALA A 232 -11.45 39.85 -53.13
N ALA A 233 -11.85 41.07 -53.08
CA ALA A 233 -12.34 41.96 -54.15
C ALA A 233 -13.76 41.67 -54.65
N GLU A 234 -14.63 42.75 -54.52
CA GLU A 234 -15.76 43.10 -55.40
C GLU A 234 -17.01 42.23 -55.42
N ALA A 235 -18.20 42.69 -55.28
CA ALA A 235 -18.93 43.89 -55.68
C ALA A 235 -20.43 43.80 -55.22
N ARG A 236 -20.95 44.95 -54.86
CA ARG A 236 -22.30 45.51 -55.21
C ARG A 236 -23.63 44.87 -54.69
N SER A 237 -24.24 45.68 -53.89
CA SER A 237 -25.57 46.34 -54.08
C SER A 237 -26.88 45.56 -53.88
N GLY A 238 -27.79 46.26 -53.18
CA GLY A 238 -29.24 46.10 -53.21
C GLY A 238 -29.82 45.80 -51.83
N ASP A 239 -30.20 46.66 -51.05
CA ASP A 239 -31.34 47.60 -51.01
C ASP A 239 -32.63 46.95 -50.48
N VAL A 240 -33.25 47.63 -49.50
CA VAL A 240 -34.68 47.75 -49.14
C VAL A 240 -35.26 46.66 -48.21
N ASP A 241 -35.52 46.97 -47.04
CA ASP A 241 -36.65 47.62 -46.38
C ASP A 241 -37.55 46.74 -45.50
N GLU A 242 -37.82 47.25 -44.39
CA GLU A 242 -39.11 47.39 -43.66
C GLU A 242 -39.56 46.33 -42.63
N SER A 243 -39.81 46.92 -41.50
CA SER A 243 -40.83 46.68 -40.48
C SER A 243 -40.68 45.60 -39.42
N GLY A 244 -40.49 46.13 -38.22
CA GLY A 244 -40.92 45.46 -36.97
C GLY A 244 -42.47 45.60 -36.78
N PRO A 245 -43.07 45.49 -35.61
CA PRO A 245 -42.54 45.02 -34.32
C PRO A 245 -43.54 44.04 -33.66
N SER A 246 -43.22 43.48 -32.48
CA SER A 246 -44.16 43.39 -31.34
C SER A 246 -43.79 42.22 -30.39
N ASN A 247 -43.38 42.57 -29.22
CA ASN A 247 -43.61 41.88 -27.96
C ASN A 247 -45.08 41.99 -27.57
N PRO A 248 -45.74 41.17 -26.71
CA PRO A 248 -45.32 40.99 -25.32
C PRO A 248 -45.79 39.69 -24.58
N THR A 249 -45.19 39.50 -23.42
CA THR A 249 -45.83 39.29 -22.10
C THR A 249 -46.25 37.88 -21.64
N ALA A 250 -45.65 37.51 -20.51
CA ALA A 250 -46.20 36.90 -19.29
C ALA A 250 -46.51 35.39 -19.30
N ALA A 251 -46.09 34.60 -18.38
CA ALA A 251 -46.42 34.52 -16.97
C ALA A 251 -45.81 33.27 -16.32
N ARG A 252 -45.30 33.43 -15.13
CA ARG A 252 -45.12 32.41 -14.08
C ARG A 252 -46.52 32.04 -13.53
N PRO A 253 -46.74 30.84 -12.98
CA PRO A 253 -46.75 30.72 -11.51
C PRO A 253 -46.15 29.41 -10.94
N GLU A 254 -45.52 29.54 -9.86
CA GLU A 254 -45.58 29.03 -8.47
C GLU A 254 -46.25 27.69 -8.16
N ARG A 255 -45.48 26.94 -7.30
CA ARG A 255 -45.82 26.11 -6.12
C ARG A 255 -46.71 24.87 -6.29
N ARG A 256 -46.17 23.78 -5.95
CA ARG A 256 -46.29 23.08 -4.63
C ARG A 256 -45.16 22.10 -4.43
#